data_acfac153cefb89e1fe1f13596cda31d8
#
_entry.id   acfac153cefb89e1fe1f13596cda31d8
#
_cell.length_a   1.000
_cell.length_b   1.000
_cell.length_c   1.000
_cell.angle_alpha   90.00
_cell.angle_beta   90.00
_cell.angle_gamma   90.00
#
_symmetry.space_group_name_H-M   'P 1'
#
loop_
_entity.id
_entity.type
_entity.pdbx_description
1 polymer ?
#
loop_
_entity_poly.entity_id
_entity_poly.type
_entity_poly.pdbx_seq_one_letter_code
_entity_poly.pdbx_strand_id
1 'polypeptide(L)'
;MKKLLIAVLALGLAGCNESDEKVIAYGQNEISQNLKDPTSPLFRDVFFHKDEKMPGDGVSGYVCGQLNAKNSFGAYNGYSPFYIHVTVKTRWLLPALGVLRGSSDPWVLVSSDSSQEQQLALQTYMSKCGKS
;
A
#
# COMPACT_ATOMS: atom_id res chain seq x y z
N MET A 1 52.98 -26.76 -7.97
CA MET A 1 51.84 -26.19 -8.70
C MET A 1 50.72 -25.89 -7.73
N LYS A 2 50.61 -24.66 -7.28
CA LYS A 2 49.55 -24.26 -6.37
C LYS A 2 48.43 -23.67 -7.20
N LYS A 3 47.34 -24.41 -7.32
CA LYS A 3 46.10 -23.90 -7.94
C LYS A 3 45.43 -22.97 -6.94
N LEU A 4 45.51 -21.67 -7.18
CA LEU A 4 44.70 -20.69 -6.48
C LEU A 4 43.26 -20.84 -6.94
N LEU A 5 42.45 -21.38 -6.07
CA LEU A 5 40.98 -21.32 -6.19
C LEU A 5 40.56 -19.92 -5.80
N ILE A 6 40.32 -19.08 -6.77
CA ILE A 6 39.62 -17.78 -6.58
C ILE A 6 38.16 -18.13 -6.43
N ALA A 7 37.70 -18.21 -5.19
CA ALA A 7 36.29 -18.21 -4.88
C ALA A 7 35.77 -16.81 -5.15
N VAL A 8 35.19 -16.60 -6.30
CA VAL A 8 34.39 -15.39 -6.59
C VAL A 8 33.16 -15.51 -5.75
N LEU A 9 33.17 -14.81 -4.63
CA LEU A 9 31.99 -14.59 -3.82
C LEU A 9 31.07 -13.65 -4.59
N ALA A 10 30.17 -14.23 -5.38
CA ALA A 10 29.09 -13.50 -5.97
C ALA A 10 28.17 -13.02 -4.82
N LEU A 11 28.48 -11.86 -4.27
CA LEU A 11 27.52 -11.13 -3.47
C LEU A 11 26.36 -10.76 -4.41
N GLY A 12 25.31 -11.58 -4.36
CA GLY A 12 24.06 -11.26 -4.98
C GLY A 12 23.58 -9.93 -4.40
N LEU A 13 23.62 -8.90 -5.23
CA LEU A 13 22.89 -7.67 -4.98
C LEU A 13 21.40 -8.03 -5.03
N ALA A 14 20.88 -8.55 -3.92
CA ALA A 14 19.46 -8.58 -3.70
C ALA A 14 19.01 -7.13 -3.67
N GLY A 15 18.49 -6.65 -4.80
CA GLY A 15 17.84 -5.35 -4.86
C GLY A 15 16.78 -5.33 -3.77
N CYS A 16 16.85 -4.36 -2.85
CA CYS A 16 15.85 -4.17 -1.82
C CYS A 16 14.57 -3.63 -2.47
N ASN A 17 13.85 -4.49 -3.17
CA ASN A 17 12.48 -4.22 -3.51
C ASN A 17 11.66 -4.37 -2.23
N GLU A 18 10.97 -3.31 -1.85
CA GLU A 18 10.01 -3.37 -0.75
C GLU A 18 9.01 -4.49 -1.04
N SER A 19 8.84 -5.42 -0.10
CA SER A 19 7.87 -6.49 -0.28
C SER A 19 6.44 -5.93 -0.29
N ASP A 20 5.54 -6.58 -1.01
CA ASP A 20 4.13 -6.18 -1.05
C ASP A 20 3.52 -6.11 0.36
N GLU A 21 3.94 -6.99 1.28
CA GLU A 21 3.51 -6.97 2.68
C GLU A 21 3.84 -5.67 3.40
N LYS A 22 5.05 -5.13 3.18
CA LYS A 22 5.46 -3.85 3.79
C LYS A 22 4.71 -2.67 3.18
N VAL A 23 4.45 -2.72 1.88
CA VAL A 23 3.65 -1.70 1.18
C VAL A 23 2.22 -1.72 1.69
N ILE A 24 1.62 -2.90 1.84
CA ILE A 24 0.29 -3.10 2.42
C ILE A 24 0.25 -2.55 3.85
N ALA A 25 1.20 -2.93 4.70
CA ALA A 25 1.26 -2.46 6.08
C ALA A 25 1.38 -0.93 6.16
N TYR A 26 2.15 -0.32 5.27
CA TYR A 26 2.24 1.14 5.16
C TYR A 26 0.91 1.76 4.76
N GLY A 27 0.25 1.24 3.72
CA GLY A 27 -1.07 1.71 3.28
C GLY A 27 -2.14 1.58 4.36
N GLN A 28 -2.16 0.48 5.09
CA GLN A 28 -3.06 0.27 6.23
C GLN A 28 -2.81 1.29 7.36
N ASN A 29 -1.55 1.59 7.66
CA ASN A 29 -1.22 2.60 8.65
C ASN A 29 -1.70 3.98 8.19
N GLU A 30 -1.43 4.35 6.95
CA GLU A 30 -1.81 5.65 6.40
C GLU A 30 -3.34 5.84 6.35
N ILE A 31 -4.09 4.84 5.90
CA ILE A 31 -5.57 4.93 5.89
C ILE A 31 -6.12 5.02 7.32
N SER A 32 -5.49 4.35 8.28
CA SER A 32 -5.90 4.39 9.68
C SER A 32 -5.79 5.79 10.29
N GLN A 33 -4.78 6.57 9.89
CA GLN A 33 -4.61 7.95 10.37
C GLN A 33 -5.76 8.87 9.95
N ASN A 34 -6.52 8.50 8.93
CA ASN A 34 -7.68 9.26 8.45
C ASN A 34 -8.99 8.86 9.14
N LEU A 35 -8.96 7.88 10.03
CA LEU A 35 -10.14 7.42 10.76
C LEU A 35 -10.33 8.21 12.06
N LYS A 36 -11.55 8.23 12.56
CA LYS A 36 -11.86 8.86 13.86
C LYS A 36 -11.14 8.20 15.02
N ASP A 37 -10.97 6.88 14.95
CA ASP A 37 -10.18 6.09 15.89
C ASP A 37 -9.11 5.31 15.12
N PRO A 38 -7.88 5.85 15.02
CA PRO A 38 -6.80 5.22 14.27
C PRO A 38 -6.32 3.89 14.85
N THR A 39 -6.68 3.59 16.09
CA THR A 39 -6.19 2.39 16.81
C THR A 39 -7.10 1.18 16.66
N SER A 40 -8.30 1.37 16.10
CA SER A 40 -9.35 0.34 16.11
C SER A 40 -9.68 -0.32 14.76
N PRO A 41 -9.08 0.03 13.60
CA PRO A 41 -9.51 -0.56 12.34
C PRO A 41 -9.17 -2.05 12.29
N LEU A 42 -10.13 -2.82 11.78
CA LEU A 42 -9.95 -4.22 11.42
C LEU A 42 -9.89 -4.30 9.90
N PHE A 43 -8.90 -4.98 9.38
CA PHE A 43 -8.69 -5.15 7.95
C PHE A 43 -8.94 -6.59 7.52
N ARG A 44 -9.47 -6.78 6.31
CA ARG A 44 -9.56 -8.08 5.66
C ARG A 44 -9.42 -7.94 4.14
N ASP A 45 -9.00 -9.02 3.50
CA ASP A 45 -8.86 -9.12 2.04
C ASP A 45 -8.02 -7.98 1.45
N VAL A 46 -6.96 -7.59 2.14
CA VAL A 46 -6.09 -6.49 1.71
C VAL A 46 -5.05 -7.00 0.72
N PHE A 47 -4.91 -6.29 -0.38
CA PHE A 47 -3.94 -6.60 -1.41
C PHE A 47 -3.34 -5.32 -2.02
N PHE A 48 -2.21 -5.48 -2.69
CA PHE A 48 -1.54 -4.40 -3.39
C PHE A 48 -1.65 -4.60 -4.91
N HIS A 49 -2.25 -3.63 -5.57
CA HIS A 49 -2.34 -3.57 -7.02
C HIS A 49 -1.32 -2.59 -7.56
N LYS A 50 -0.24 -3.10 -8.15
CA LYS A 50 0.84 -2.28 -8.69
C LYS A 50 0.40 -1.51 -9.92
N ASP A 51 0.86 -0.26 -10.03
CA ASP A 51 0.73 0.51 -11.26
C ASP A 51 1.59 -0.11 -12.37
N GLU A 52 1.11 -0.06 -13.60
CA GLU A 52 1.82 -0.64 -14.75
C GLU A 52 3.14 0.07 -15.06
N LYS A 53 3.22 1.36 -14.76
CA LYS A 53 4.38 2.19 -15.06
C LYS A 53 4.74 3.06 -13.87
N MET A 54 5.95 2.88 -13.37
CA MET A 54 6.62 3.82 -12.51
C MET A 54 7.97 4.18 -13.08
N PRO A 55 8.27 5.46 -13.31
CA PRO A 55 9.60 5.86 -13.74
C PRO A 55 10.60 5.72 -12.59
N GLY A 56 11.69 4.98 -12.82
CA GLY A 56 12.80 4.83 -11.89
C GLY A 56 12.69 3.63 -10.94
N ASP A 57 13.56 3.61 -9.93
CA ASP A 57 13.63 2.54 -8.94
C ASP A 57 12.60 2.75 -7.85
N GLY A 58 11.52 2.01 -7.92
CA GLY A 58 10.48 2.10 -6.92
C GLY A 58 9.25 1.29 -7.31
N VAL A 59 8.24 1.38 -6.46
CA VAL A 59 6.95 0.76 -6.70
C VAL A 59 5.86 1.75 -6.32
N SER A 60 4.82 1.82 -7.12
CA SER A 60 3.58 2.53 -6.80
C SER A 60 2.38 1.68 -7.13
N GLY A 61 1.27 1.99 -6.53
CA GLY A 61 0.02 1.30 -6.75
C GLY A 61 -1.00 1.56 -5.65
N TYR A 62 -2.08 0.82 -5.72
CA TYR A 62 -3.18 0.92 -4.78
C TYR A 62 -3.14 -0.22 -3.76
N VAL A 63 -3.21 0.14 -2.49
CA VAL A 63 -3.55 -0.80 -1.41
C VAL A 63 -5.06 -0.79 -1.30
N CYS A 64 -5.66 -1.93 -1.54
CA CYS A 64 -7.10 -2.14 -1.62
C CYS A 64 -7.53 -3.21 -0.63
N GLY A 65 -8.76 -3.14 -0.17
CA GLY A 65 -9.32 -4.15 0.71
C GLY A 65 -10.60 -3.69 1.38
N GLN A 66 -10.87 -4.25 2.53
CA GLN A 66 -11.99 -3.88 3.35
C GLN A 66 -11.53 -3.52 4.76
N LEU A 67 -12.13 -2.52 5.33
CA LEU A 67 -11.89 -2.13 6.72
C LEU A 67 -13.19 -1.97 7.49
N ASN A 68 -13.13 -2.29 8.77
CA ASN A 68 -14.19 -2.05 9.73
C ASN A 68 -13.64 -1.18 10.84
N ALA A 69 -14.19 0.01 10.99
CA ALA A 69 -13.74 0.99 11.97
C ALA A 69 -14.85 1.31 12.95
N LYS A 70 -14.49 1.71 14.15
CA LYS A 70 -15.44 2.21 15.14
C LYS A 70 -15.96 3.58 14.72
N ASN A 71 -17.28 3.75 14.87
CA ASN A 71 -17.93 5.04 14.71
C ASN A 71 -17.70 5.93 15.93
N SER A 72 -18.33 7.13 15.93
CA SER A 72 -18.23 8.09 17.05
C SER A 72 -18.76 7.56 18.39
N PHE A 73 -19.59 6.51 18.37
CA PHE A 73 -20.15 5.87 19.56
C PHE A 73 -19.32 4.66 20.04
N GLY A 74 -18.18 4.39 19.40
CA GLY A 74 -17.31 3.26 19.76
C GLY A 74 -17.78 1.90 19.23
N ALA A 75 -18.73 1.86 18.30
CA ALA A 75 -19.26 0.64 17.71
C ALA A 75 -18.74 0.43 16.28
N TYR A 76 -18.51 -0.82 15.91
CA TYR A 76 -18.17 -1.20 14.55
C TYR A 76 -19.42 -1.22 13.67
N ASN A 77 -19.35 -0.62 12.47
CA ASN A 77 -20.44 -0.53 11.51
C ASN A 77 -20.42 -1.58 10.40
N GLY A 78 -19.48 -2.52 10.45
CA GLY A 78 -19.26 -3.48 9.39
C GLY A 78 -18.13 -3.07 8.44
N TYR A 79 -17.78 -3.98 7.54
CA TYR A 79 -16.68 -3.78 6.58
C TYR A 79 -17.12 -2.93 5.41
N SER A 80 -16.27 -1.98 5.06
CA SER A 80 -16.41 -1.13 3.88
C SER A 80 -15.18 -1.24 3.00
N PRO A 81 -15.34 -1.25 1.67
CA PRO A 81 -14.19 -1.19 0.77
C PRO A 81 -13.38 0.08 0.99
N PHE A 82 -12.07 -0.04 0.87
CA PHE A 82 -11.16 1.10 0.92
C PHE A 82 -10.06 0.99 -0.12
N TYR A 83 -9.48 2.10 -0.47
CA TYR A 83 -8.22 2.16 -1.19
C TYR A 83 -7.39 3.36 -0.77
N ILE A 84 -6.09 3.24 -1.00
CA ILE A 84 -5.12 4.31 -0.85
C ILE A 84 -4.00 4.10 -1.86
N HIS A 85 -3.62 5.14 -2.57
CA HIS A 85 -2.47 5.08 -3.47
C HIS A 85 -1.19 5.27 -2.66
N VAL A 86 -0.22 4.38 -2.86
CA VAL A 86 1.08 4.43 -2.19
C VAL A 86 2.20 4.43 -3.20
N THR A 87 3.27 5.14 -2.87
CA THR A 87 4.50 5.21 -3.65
C THR A 87 5.68 4.93 -2.75
N VAL A 88 6.55 4.02 -3.15
CA VAL A 88 7.78 3.70 -2.45
C VAL A 88 8.93 3.86 -3.43
N LYS A 89 9.89 4.72 -3.10
CA LYS A 89 11.09 4.98 -3.91
C LYS A 89 12.35 4.59 -3.15
N THR A 90 13.22 3.85 -3.80
CA THR A 90 14.55 3.57 -3.26
C THR A 90 15.45 4.80 -3.44
N ARG A 91 16.23 5.11 -2.42
CA ARG A 91 17.25 6.17 -2.52
C ARG A 91 18.46 5.62 -3.26
N TRP A 92 18.57 5.92 -4.55
CA TRP A 92 19.61 5.34 -5.40
C TRP A 92 21.04 5.78 -5.04
N LEU A 93 21.22 7.01 -4.50
CA LEU A 93 22.54 7.53 -4.11
C LEU A 93 23.04 7.01 -2.76
N LEU A 94 22.12 6.65 -1.85
CA LEU A 94 22.45 6.23 -0.49
C LEU A 94 21.45 5.15 -0.03
N PRO A 95 21.60 3.90 -0.52
CA PRO A 95 20.68 2.80 -0.15
C PRO A 95 20.57 2.57 1.35
N ALA A 96 21.65 2.87 2.10
CA ALA A 96 21.67 2.76 3.56
C ALA A 96 20.69 3.72 4.28
N LEU A 97 20.20 4.75 3.60
CA LEU A 97 19.23 5.69 4.16
C LEU A 97 17.76 5.23 4.00
N GLY A 98 17.56 4.02 3.50
CA GLY A 98 16.25 3.41 3.37
C GLY A 98 15.43 3.90 2.17
N VAL A 99 14.14 3.74 2.26
CA VAL A 99 13.18 4.07 1.22
C VAL A 99 12.37 5.31 1.56
N LEU A 100 11.95 6.04 0.55
CA LEU A 100 10.96 7.12 0.66
C LEU A 100 9.58 6.55 0.40
N ARG A 101 8.64 6.83 1.30
CA ARG A 101 7.26 6.42 1.16
C ARG A 101 6.36 7.64 1.08
N GLY A 102 5.33 7.54 0.25
CA GLY A 102 4.28 8.54 0.16
C GLY A 102 2.93 7.90 -0.07
N SER A 103 1.89 8.57 0.34
CA SER A 103 0.51 8.15 0.13
C SER A 103 -0.33 9.30 -0.38
N SER A 104 -1.40 8.97 -1.11
CA SER A 104 -2.39 9.92 -1.61
C SER A 104 -3.74 9.24 -1.77
N ASP A 105 -4.77 10.05 -1.93
CA ASP A 105 -6.13 9.62 -2.25
C ASP A 105 -6.70 8.51 -1.33
N PRO A 106 -6.66 8.69 -0.01
CA PRO A 106 -7.26 7.73 0.90
C PRO A 106 -8.79 7.80 0.85
N TRP A 107 -9.45 6.69 0.53
CA TRP A 107 -10.91 6.59 0.51
C TRP A 107 -11.42 5.35 1.23
N VAL A 108 -12.48 5.56 1.99
CA VAL A 108 -13.34 4.50 2.53
C VAL A 108 -14.72 4.68 1.92
N LEU A 109 -15.19 3.66 1.22
CA LEU A 109 -16.47 3.70 0.52
C LEU A 109 -17.63 3.46 1.50
N VAL A 110 -18.57 4.39 1.55
CA VAL A 110 -19.75 4.31 2.41
C VAL A 110 -20.97 4.08 1.54
N SER A 111 -21.62 2.94 1.70
CA SER A 111 -22.75 2.52 0.86
C SER A 111 -23.98 3.42 0.97
N SER A 112 -24.11 4.15 2.07
CA SER A 112 -25.22 5.08 2.29
C SER A 112 -24.98 6.48 1.73
N ASP A 113 -23.77 6.76 1.25
CA ASP A 113 -23.41 8.05 0.69
C ASP A 113 -23.50 8.01 -0.83
N SER A 114 -24.42 8.81 -1.39
CA SER A 114 -24.64 8.95 -2.83
C SER A 114 -24.01 10.21 -3.42
N SER A 115 -23.08 10.83 -2.70
CA SER A 115 -22.38 12.01 -3.20
C SER A 115 -21.60 11.72 -4.48
N GLN A 116 -21.38 12.75 -5.28
CA GLN A 116 -20.61 12.64 -6.52
C GLN A 116 -19.19 12.15 -6.23
N GLU A 117 -18.61 12.55 -5.13
CA GLU A 117 -17.28 12.13 -4.68
C GLU A 117 -17.23 10.63 -4.39
N GLN A 118 -18.23 10.09 -3.70
CA GLN A 118 -18.35 8.66 -3.45
C GLN A 118 -18.53 7.85 -4.75
N GLN A 119 -19.29 8.38 -5.70
CA GLN A 119 -19.44 7.72 -7.00
C GLN A 119 -18.12 7.68 -7.77
N LEU A 120 -17.34 8.76 -7.74
CA LEU A 120 -16.01 8.81 -8.35
C LEU A 120 -15.04 7.85 -7.64
N ALA A 121 -15.08 7.81 -6.32
CA ALA A 121 -14.30 6.88 -5.51
C ALA A 121 -14.65 5.42 -5.83
N LEU A 122 -15.92 5.11 -6.00
CA LEU A 122 -16.37 3.78 -6.41
C LEU A 122 -15.85 3.41 -7.79
N GLN A 123 -15.88 4.32 -8.75
CA GLN A 123 -15.31 4.09 -10.09
C GLN A 123 -13.79 3.82 -10.00
N THR A 124 -13.08 4.60 -9.18
CA THR A 124 -11.65 4.38 -8.94
C THR A 124 -11.40 3.02 -8.32
N TYR A 125 -12.17 2.64 -7.30
CA TYR A 125 -12.08 1.32 -6.68
C TYR A 125 -12.31 0.22 -7.71
N MET A 126 -13.35 0.31 -8.51
CA MET A 126 -13.67 -0.69 -9.54
C MET A 126 -12.57 -0.81 -10.60
N SER A 127 -11.95 0.29 -10.99
CA SER A 127 -10.91 0.30 -12.02
C SER A 127 -9.54 -0.11 -11.51
N LYS A 128 -9.21 0.17 -10.25
CA LYS A 128 -7.87 -0.07 -9.66
C LYS A 128 -7.82 -1.26 -8.71
N CYS A 129 -8.91 -1.57 -8.06
CA CYS A 129 -9.02 -2.65 -7.08
C CYS A 129 -9.95 -3.77 -7.51
N GLY A 130 -10.86 -3.51 -8.40
CA GLY A 130 -11.72 -4.51 -9.01
C GLY A 130 -10.91 -5.33 -9.98
N LYS A 131 -10.40 -6.51 -9.63
CA LYS A 131 -9.61 -7.26 -10.25
C LYS A 131 -9.89 -7.95 -11.15
N SER A 132 -9.35 -8.15 -11.73
CA SER A 132 -9.21 -9.04 -12.88
C SER A 132 -9.28 -10.49 -12.72
#